data_5ad1e694fa66bf5bf28bd79eede77c94
#
_entry.id   5ad1e694fa66bf5bf28bd79eede77c94
#
_cell.length_a   1.000
_cell.length_b   1.000
_cell.length_c   1.000
_cell.angle_alpha   90.00
_cell.angle_beta   90.00
_cell.angle_gamma   90.00
#
_symmetry.space_group_name_H-M   'P 1'
#
loop_
_entity.id
_entity.type
_entity.pdbx_description
1 polymer ?
#
loop_
_entity_poly.entity_id
_entity_poly.type
_entity_poly.pdbx_seq_one_letter_code
_entity_poly.pdbx_strand_id
1 'polypeptide(L)'
;MIHFPVPEALTFDDVLLLPARSDVIPTQTNTQTQLTRNIRLNIPIISAAMDTVTESHMAIAVAQQGGIGIIHRNLTIEQQGNEVDKVKRSESGMIVDPVTMSPDAKVSEALDVMRQYKISGVPITKNGKLVGILTNRDLRFETRFDIPISKVMTKENLITVAVGTTLEDAEKILHEHRVEKLLVVDDKYNLKGLITVKDIQKKLKYPHAAKDSHGRLRAAAAIGATGDFLERAQELAKYKVDLLAIDSAHGHSTRVLDAIKAVKSKLPEVDLIVGNVATFDGACELARAGADAIKVGIGPGSICTTRIVTGAGVPQITAIAEAYRATKDSGIPIIADGGIKYSGDITKALAAGAAAVMIGSLFAGTDESPGELILYQGRTFKSYRGMGSLGAMAQGSSERYFQNTDGDSSTAIGEESNRLGKLVPEGIEGRVPYRGSVSSSIHQMVGGLRSGMGYCGCGSIPELLQKTRFVRISGAGLRESHVHDVTVTREAPNYAVE
;
A
#
# COMPACT_ATOMS: atom_id res chain seq x y z
N MET A 1 -3.77 6.97 -39.73
CA MET A 1 -2.83 7.69 -40.62
C MET A 1 -1.67 8.17 -39.75
N ILE A 2 -0.42 7.98 -40.21
CA ILE A 2 0.75 8.47 -39.45
C ILE A 2 0.93 9.95 -39.81
N HIS A 3 0.97 10.79 -38.79
CA HIS A 3 1.32 12.21 -38.92
C HIS A 3 2.80 12.40 -38.63
N PHE A 4 3.54 13.05 -39.52
CA PHE A 4 4.95 13.32 -39.33
C PHE A 4 5.17 14.79 -38.91
N PRO A 5 6.16 15.05 -38.02
CA PRO A 5 7.05 14.10 -37.41
C PRO A 5 6.30 13.26 -36.32
N VAL A 6 6.62 11.96 -36.22
CA VAL A 6 6.10 11.11 -35.13
C VAL A 6 6.68 11.64 -33.82
N PRO A 7 5.85 11.89 -32.79
CA PRO A 7 6.33 12.39 -31.52
C PRO A 7 7.30 11.41 -30.83
N GLU A 8 8.37 11.94 -30.26
CA GLU A 8 9.27 11.17 -29.42
C GLU A 8 8.72 11.08 -28.01
N ALA A 9 8.88 9.90 -27.37
CA ALA A 9 8.48 9.67 -26.00
C ALA A 9 9.65 9.10 -25.19
N LEU A 10 9.82 9.53 -23.94
CA LEU A 10 10.98 9.28 -23.09
C LEU A 10 10.60 8.44 -21.86
N THR A 11 11.52 7.53 -21.49
CA THR A 11 11.44 6.78 -20.23
C THR A 11 12.55 7.22 -19.26
N PHE A 12 12.65 6.55 -18.08
CA PHE A 12 13.63 6.90 -17.06
C PHE A 12 15.09 6.83 -17.55
N ASP A 13 15.38 5.86 -18.41
CA ASP A 13 16.74 5.64 -18.93
C ASP A 13 17.16 6.65 -20.02
N ASP A 14 16.22 7.41 -20.55
CA ASP A 14 16.48 8.41 -21.60
C ASP A 14 16.89 9.77 -21.04
N VAL A 15 16.75 10.00 -19.74
CA VAL A 15 16.90 11.33 -19.15
C VAL A 15 17.68 11.32 -17.84
N LEU A 16 18.35 12.45 -17.56
CA LEU A 16 18.87 12.80 -16.24
C LEU A 16 18.35 14.17 -15.83
N LEU A 17 18.37 14.44 -14.51
CA LEU A 17 18.14 15.77 -13.96
C LEU A 17 19.47 16.54 -13.92
N LEU A 18 19.44 17.81 -14.33
CA LEU A 18 20.61 18.68 -14.24
C LEU A 18 20.87 19.06 -12.79
N PRO A 19 22.11 18.88 -12.29
CA PRO A 19 22.48 19.39 -10.99
C PRO A 19 22.35 20.93 -10.95
N ALA A 20 22.02 21.46 -9.79
CA ALA A 20 21.87 22.89 -9.56
C ALA A 20 22.66 23.34 -8.33
N ARG A 21 22.90 24.65 -8.20
CA ARG A 21 23.42 25.19 -6.95
C ARG A 21 22.50 24.79 -5.79
N SER A 22 23.07 24.25 -4.74
CA SER A 22 22.31 23.69 -3.61
C SER A 22 22.91 24.09 -2.27
N ASP A 23 22.06 24.57 -1.39
CA ASP A 23 22.32 24.71 0.04
C ASP A 23 21.48 23.69 0.85
N VAL A 24 20.88 22.69 0.15
CA VAL A 24 19.96 21.69 0.72
C VAL A 24 20.76 20.50 1.24
N ILE A 25 20.62 20.22 2.53
CA ILE A 25 21.19 19.03 3.17
C ILE A 25 20.19 17.87 3.00
N PRO A 26 20.58 16.72 2.40
CA PRO A 26 19.68 15.61 2.11
C PRO A 26 18.84 15.15 3.32
N THR A 27 19.41 15.11 4.52
CA THR A 27 18.71 14.69 5.74
C THR A 27 17.62 15.67 6.20
N GLN A 28 17.64 16.91 5.74
CA GLN A 28 16.68 17.96 6.08
C GLN A 28 15.57 18.14 5.04
N THR A 29 15.62 17.39 3.94
CA THR A 29 14.58 17.47 2.89
C THR A 29 13.24 16.94 3.39
N ASN A 30 12.17 17.59 2.97
CA ASN A 30 10.80 17.16 3.24
C ASN A 30 10.29 16.29 2.09
N THR A 31 10.06 15.00 2.37
CA THR A 31 9.56 14.00 1.42
C THR A 31 8.04 13.81 1.49
N GLN A 32 7.33 14.64 2.25
CA GLN A 32 5.87 14.59 2.32
C GLN A 32 5.25 14.93 0.96
N THR A 33 4.17 14.22 0.65
CA THR A 33 3.45 14.39 -0.62
C THR A 33 1.94 14.29 -0.43
N GLN A 34 1.19 14.92 -1.32
CA GLN A 34 -0.27 14.78 -1.39
C GLN A 34 -0.61 13.60 -2.31
N LEU A 35 -1.16 12.52 -1.75
CA LEU A 35 -1.52 11.32 -2.50
C LEU A 35 -2.86 11.47 -3.22
N THR A 36 -3.84 12.02 -2.51
CA THR A 36 -5.17 12.35 -3.02
C THR A 36 -5.56 13.74 -2.51
N ARG A 37 -6.76 14.20 -2.77
CA ARG A 37 -7.23 15.48 -2.22
C ARG A 37 -7.19 15.53 -0.69
N ASN A 38 -7.46 14.40 -0.01
CA ASN A 38 -7.60 14.34 1.45
C ASN A 38 -6.47 13.58 2.15
N ILE A 39 -5.69 12.78 1.42
CA ILE A 39 -4.66 11.92 2.00
C ILE A 39 -3.27 12.45 1.69
N ARG A 40 -2.50 12.71 2.75
CA ARG A 40 -1.07 13.02 2.68
C ARG A 40 -0.25 11.82 3.16
N LEU A 41 0.88 11.58 2.50
CA LEU A 41 1.89 10.61 2.89
C LEU A 41 3.17 11.31 3.34
N ASN A 42 3.95 10.66 4.20
CA ASN A 42 5.24 11.16 4.67
C ASN A 42 6.40 10.82 3.74
N ILE A 43 6.22 9.81 2.89
CA ILE A 43 7.11 9.44 1.79
C ILE A 43 6.28 9.16 0.52
N PRO A 44 6.79 9.44 -0.68
CA PRO A 44 6.03 9.30 -1.93
C PRO A 44 6.05 7.87 -2.49
N ILE A 45 5.84 6.86 -1.64
CA ILE A 45 5.98 5.44 -1.99
C ILE A 45 4.69 4.67 -1.71
N ILE A 46 4.26 3.91 -2.71
CA ILE A 46 3.07 3.04 -2.67
C ILE A 46 3.49 1.62 -3.06
N SER A 47 3.03 0.58 -2.36
CA SER A 47 3.20 -0.79 -2.85
C SER A 47 2.04 -1.20 -3.76
N ALA A 48 2.39 -1.91 -4.86
CA ALA A 48 1.46 -2.22 -5.94
C ALA A 48 0.41 -3.26 -5.54
N ALA A 49 -0.79 -3.12 -6.11
CA ALA A 49 -1.92 -4.02 -5.90
C ALA A 49 -1.76 -5.33 -6.67
N MET A 50 -0.74 -6.11 -6.33
CA MET A 50 -0.40 -7.38 -6.98
C MET A 50 -0.38 -8.50 -5.94
N ASP A 51 -0.86 -9.68 -6.32
CA ASP A 51 -1.01 -10.83 -5.44
C ASP A 51 0.31 -11.47 -4.95
N THR A 52 1.43 -11.06 -5.54
CA THR A 52 2.78 -11.39 -5.07
C THR A 52 3.51 -10.20 -4.44
N VAL A 53 2.81 -9.10 -4.16
CA VAL A 53 3.41 -7.87 -3.60
C VAL A 53 2.72 -7.41 -2.32
N THR A 54 1.39 -7.15 -2.36
CA THR A 54 0.73 -6.43 -1.26
C THR A 54 -0.47 -7.15 -0.68
N GLU A 55 -0.26 -7.71 0.49
CA GLU A 55 -1.27 -8.07 1.49
C GLU A 55 -1.03 -7.27 2.76
N SER A 56 -1.70 -7.61 3.88
CA SER A 56 -1.62 -6.84 5.13
C SER A 56 -0.20 -6.65 5.66
N HIS A 57 0.68 -7.65 5.56
CA HIS A 57 2.07 -7.54 6.06
C HIS A 57 2.83 -6.44 5.34
N MET A 58 2.79 -6.43 4.01
CA MET A 58 3.40 -5.37 3.19
C MET A 58 2.73 -4.02 3.44
N ALA A 59 1.40 -3.97 3.46
CA ALA A 59 0.66 -2.73 3.67
C ALA A 59 1.00 -2.09 5.04
N ILE A 60 1.10 -2.89 6.11
CA ILE A 60 1.53 -2.45 7.44
C ILE A 60 2.95 -1.88 7.38
N ALA A 61 3.90 -2.64 6.82
CA ALA A 61 5.29 -2.24 6.81
C ALA A 61 5.53 -0.94 6.00
N VAL A 62 4.88 -0.78 4.86
CA VAL A 62 4.95 0.45 4.04
C VAL A 62 4.30 1.63 4.76
N ALA A 63 3.14 1.43 5.40
CA ALA A 63 2.46 2.48 6.16
C ALA A 63 3.27 2.92 7.38
N GLN A 64 3.97 2.00 8.07
CA GLN A 64 4.90 2.30 9.17
C GLN A 64 6.06 3.20 8.73
N GLN A 65 6.52 3.06 7.49
CA GLN A 65 7.57 3.93 6.92
C GLN A 65 7.02 5.26 6.39
N GLY A 66 5.70 5.46 6.39
CA GLY A 66 5.07 6.71 5.96
C GLY A 66 4.49 6.70 4.54
N GLY A 67 4.53 5.57 3.85
CA GLY A 67 3.87 5.31 2.57
C GLY A 67 2.48 4.69 2.74
N ILE A 68 1.99 3.97 1.72
CA ILE A 68 0.74 3.21 1.77
C ILE A 68 0.84 1.96 0.89
N GLY A 69 0.24 0.85 1.32
CA GLY A 69 0.11 -0.36 0.51
C GLY A 69 -1.30 -0.53 -0.02
N ILE A 70 -1.45 -0.89 -1.31
CA ILE A 70 -2.75 -1.19 -1.90
C ILE A 70 -2.93 -2.71 -1.93
N ILE A 71 -3.83 -3.23 -1.10
CA ILE A 71 -4.12 -4.66 -1.01
C ILE A 71 -4.79 -5.12 -2.31
N HIS A 72 -4.27 -6.19 -2.90
CA HIS A 72 -4.76 -6.71 -4.18
C HIS A 72 -6.18 -7.30 -4.09
N ARG A 73 -6.85 -7.46 -5.23
CA ARG A 73 -8.23 -7.95 -5.30
C ARG A 73 -8.38 -9.45 -5.68
N ASN A 74 -7.28 -10.18 -5.91
CA ASN A 74 -7.30 -11.62 -6.12
C ASN A 74 -7.58 -12.38 -4.81
N LEU A 75 -8.64 -11.97 -4.13
CA LEU A 75 -9.16 -12.45 -2.85
C LEU A 75 -10.68 -12.38 -2.89
N THR A 76 -11.36 -13.18 -2.11
CA THR A 76 -12.78 -12.96 -1.88
C THR A 76 -13.00 -11.61 -1.20
N ILE A 77 -14.21 -11.06 -1.26
CA ILE A 77 -14.56 -9.79 -0.59
C ILE A 77 -14.24 -9.87 0.91
N GLU A 78 -14.61 -10.97 1.56
CA GLU A 78 -14.36 -11.21 2.97
C GLU A 78 -12.86 -11.31 3.29
N GLN A 79 -12.10 -12.06 2.50
CA GLN A 79 -10.64 -12.17 2.69
C GLN A 79 -9.94 -10.82 2.55
N GLN A 80 -10.30 -10.04 1.52
CA GLN A 80 -9.72 -8.70 1.32
C GLN A 80 -10.11 -7.75 2.45
N GLY A 81 -11.36 -7.80 2.93
CA GLY A 81 -11.83 -7.06 4.10
C GLY A 81 -11.03 -7.41 5.36
N ASN A 82 -10.76 -8.70 5.58
CA ASN A 82 -9.93 -9.17 6.69
C ASN A 82 -8.47 -8.65 6.59
N GLU A 83 -7.90 -8.57 5.38
CA GLU A 83 -6.57 -7.97 5.18
C GLU A 83 -6.57 -6.48 5.53
N VAL A 84 -7.61 -5.72 5.14
CA VAL A 84 -7.78 -4.31 5.54
C VAL A 84 -7.91 -4.18 7.06
N ASP A 85 -8.71 -5.02 7.71
CA ASP A 85 -8.90 -5.02 9.16
C ASP A 85 -7.58 -5.26 9.91
N LYS A 86 -6.74 -6.20 9.44
CA LYS A 86 -5.40 -6.44 10.00
C LYS A 86 -4.54 -5.18 9.96
N VAL A 87 -4.57 -4.40 8.86
CA VAL A 87 -3.84 -3.13 8.77
C VAL A 87 -4.38 -2.13 9.76
N LYS A 88 -5.71 -1.93 9.79
CA LYS A 88 -6.36 -0.95 10.68
C LYS A 88 -6.15 -1.25 12.17
N ARG A 89 -6.03 -2.53 12.54
CA ARG A 89 -5.78 -2.97 13.93
C ARG A 89 -4.30 -3.06 14.30
N SER A 90 -3.40 -3.05 13.32
CA SER A 90 -1.96 -3.26 13.58
C SER A 90 -1.33 -2.15 14.42
N GLU A 91 -1.78 -0.92 14.24
CA GLU A 91 -1.39 0.23 15.06
C GLU A 91 -2.60 1.14 15.27
N SER A 92 -2.88 1.41 16.53
CA SER A 92 -3.76 2.50 16.95
C SER A 92 -3.12 3.13 18.17
N GLY A 93 -3.09 4.45 18.22
CA GLY A 93 -2.65 5.13 19.46
C GLY A 93 -3.54 4.78 20.64
N MET A 94 -4.82 4.55 20.36
CA MET A 94 -5.83 3.96 21.22
C MET A 94 -6.64 3.00 20.37
N ILE A 95 -6.78 1.78 20.79
CA ILE A 95 -7.69 0.80 20.17
C ILE A 95 -9.11 1.27 20.47
N VAL A 96 -9.80 1.83 19.48
CA VAL A 96 -11.21 2.22 19.60
C VAL A 96 -12.06 0.96 19.41
N ASP A 97 -13.09 0.79 20.26
CA ASP A 97 -13.95 -0.39 20.27
C ASP A 97 -13.15 -1.71 20.34
N PRO A 98 -12.37 -1.91 21.40
CA PRO A 98 -11.59 -3.13 21.57
C PRO A 98 -12.50 -4.36 21.63
N VAL A 99 -11.95 -5.51 21.20
CA VAL A 99 -12.64 -6.80 21.40
C VAL A 99 -12.91 -6.99 22.88
N THR A 100 -14.17 -7.21 23.26
CA THR A 100 -14.62 -7.40 24.64
C THR A 100 -15.31 -8.73 24.80
N MET A 101 -15.38 -9.22 26.03
CA MET A 101 -16.12 -10.44 26.38
C MET A 101 -17.02 -10.21 27.57
N SER A 102 -18.05 -11.07 27.72
CA SER A 102 -18.91 -11.11 28.89
C SER A 102 -18.19 -11.74 30.08
N PRO A 103 -18.41 -11.28 31.31
CA PRO A 103 -17.89 -11.95 32.52
C PRO A 103 -18.40 -13.38 32.69
N ASP A 104 -19.52 -13.73 32.05
CA ASP A 104 -20.16 -15.04 32.13
C ASP A 104 -19.64 -16.02 31.06
N ALA A 105 -18.88 -15.56 30.06
CA ALA A 105 -18.20 -16.39 29.05
C ALA A 105 -17.13 -17.28 29.70
N LYS A 106 -16.80 -18.39 29.07
CA LYS A 106 -15.77 -19.33 29.58
C LYS A 106 -14.35 -18.83 29.28
N VAL A 107 -13.40 -19.21 30.11
CA VAL A 107 -11.97 -18.95 29.94
C VAL A 107 -11.46 -19.56 28.60
N SER A 108 -11.95 -20.76 28.22
CA SER A 108 -11.62 -21.38 26.92
C SER A 108 -11.96 -20.50 25.73
N GLU A 109 -13.16 -19.89 25.73
CA GLU A 109 -13.60 -18.96 24.69
C GLU A 109 -12.69 -17.71 24.61
N ALA A 110 -12.25 -17.22 25.80
CA ALA A 110 -11.32 -16.09 25.86
C ALA A 110 -9.96 -16.45 25.28
N LEU A 111 -9.44 -17.64 25.52
CA LEU A 111 -8.18 -18.11 24.91
C LEU A 111 -8.29 -18.21 23.39
N ASP A 112 -9.43 -18.65 22.85
CA ASP A 112 -9.65 -18.72 21.40
C ASP A 112 -9.72 -17.32 20.78
N VAL A 113 -10.43 -16.39 21.40
CA VAL A 113 -10.45 -14.98 21.01
C VAL A 113 -9.04 -14.37 21.05
N MET A 114 -8.30 -14.59 22.15
CA MET A 114 -6.93 -14.07 22.29
C MET A 114 -5.99 -14.65 21.22
N ARG A 115 -6.16 -15.92 20.86
CA ARG A 115 -5.39 -16.59 19.80
C ARG A 115 -5.77 -16.07 18.41
N GLN A 116 -7.07 -15.97 18.12
CA GLN A 116 -7.61 -15.48 16.86
C GLN A 116 -7.14 -14.05 16.55
N TYR A 117 -7.23 -13.16 17.54
CA TYR A 117 -6.84 -11.76 17.40
C TYR A 117 -5.39 -11.46 17.76
N LYS A 118 -4.60 -12.48 18.15
CA LYS A 118 -3.19 -12.36 18.60
C LYS A 118 -2.99 -11.28 19.68
N ILE A 119 -3.92 -11.22 20.64
CA ILE A 119 -3.91 -10.26 21.75
C ILE A 119 -3.58 -10.96 23.08
N SER A 120 -2.94 -10.21 24.00
CA SER A 120 -2.50 -10.71 25.30
C SER A 120 -3.46 -10.35 26.44
N GLY A 121 -4.66 -9.90 26.13
CA GLY A 121 -5.71 -9.61 27.11
C GLY A 121 -6.92 -8.97 26.47
N VAL A 122 -8.06 -9.17 27.13
CA VAL A 122 -9.38 -8.77 26.67
C VAL A 122 -10.08 -7.98 27.79
N PRO A 123 -10.56 -6.76 27.54
CA PRO A 123 -11.46 -6.06 28.47
C PRO A 123 -12.78 -6.82 28.62
N ILE A 124 -13.28 -6.89 29.84
CA ILE A 124 -14.53 -7.57 30.18
C ILE A 124 -15.60 -6.53 30.44
N THR A 125 -16.72 -6.64 29.71
CA THR A 125 -17.80 -5.65 29.79
C THR A 125 -19.15 -6.37 30.10
N LYS A 126 -20.02 -5.67 30.80
CA LYS A 126 -21.43 -6.06 31.01
C LYS A 126 -22.32 -4.89 30.61
N ASN A 127 -23.13 -5.08 29.58
CA ASN A 127 -23.99 -4.02 29.00
C ASN A 127 -23.20 -2.74 28.60
N GLY A 128 -21.99 -2.93 28.01
CA GLY A 128 -21.10 -1.83 27.60
C GLY A 128 -20.24 -1.23 28.73
N LYS A 129 -20.57 -1.47 30.01
CA LYS A 129 -19.78 -1.02 31.15
C LYS A 129 -18.59 -1.92 31.40
N LEU A 130 -17.45 -1.32 31.67
CA LEU A 130 -16.24 -2.03 32.07
C LEU A 130 -16.43 -2.70 33.45
N VAL A 131 -16.15 -3.99 33.54
CA VAL A 131 -16.25 -4.78 34.79
C VAL A 131 -14.96 -5.52 35.14
N GLY A 132 -14.00 -5.57 34.24
CA GLY A 132 -12.72 -6.24 34.47
C GLY A 132 -11.82 -6.25 33.22
N ILE A 133 -10.68 -6.90 33.40
CA ILE A 133 -9.77 -7.26 32.32
C ILE A 133 -9.24 -8.67 32.54
N LEU A 134 -9.17 -9.47 31.46
CA LEU A 134 -8.52 -10.77 31.48
C LEU A 134 -7.25 -10.71 30.66
N THR A 135 -6.12 -11.07 31.21
CA THR A 135 -4.80 -11.00 30.59
C THR A 135 -4.06 -12.34 30.69
N ASN A 136 -2.98 -12.48 29.89
CA ASN A 136 -2.08 -13.64 30.01
C ASN A 136 -1.49 -13.79 31.42
N ARG A 137 -1.40 -12.70 32.20
CA ARG A 137 -0.94 -12.76 33.59
C ARG A 137 -1.95 -13.53 34.49
N ASP A 138 -3.25 -13.25 34.29
CA ASP A 138 -4.34 -13.91 35.04
C ASP A 138 -4.44 -15.39 34.67
N LEU A 139 -4.09 -15.75 33.44
CA LEU A 139 -4.18 -17.10 32.88
C LEU A 139 -2.92 -17.94 33.06
N ARG A 140 -1.81 -17.36 33.53
CA ARG A 140 -0.48 -18.02 33.53
C ARG A 140 -0.44 -19.36 34.23
N PHE A 141 -1.20 -19.50 35.33
CA PHE A 141 -1.24 -20.70 36.15
C PHE A 141 -2.66 -21.30 36.26
N GLU A 142 -3.62 -20.79 35.47
CA GLU A 142 -4.98 -21.33 35.47
C GLU A 142 -5.07 -22.59 34.60
N THR A 143 -5.63 -23.62 35.15
CA THR A 143 -5.81 -24.93 34.50
C THR A 143 -7.27 -25.27 34.23
N ARG A 144 -8.20 -24.50 34.80
CA ARG A 144 -9.65 -24.72 34.66
C ARG A 144 -10.21 -23.80 33.60
N PHE A 145 -10.31 -24.27 32.39
CA PHE A 145 -10.74 -23.44 31.23
C PHE A 145 -12.26 -23.41 31.03
N ASP A 146 -13.01 -24.27 31.72
CA ASP A 146 -14.48 -24.34 31.66
C ASP A 146 -15.21 -23.41 32.64
N ILE A 147 -14.49 -22.65 33.45
CA ILE A 147 -15.05 -21.70 34.41
C ILE A 147 -15.33 -20.35 33.78
N PRO A 148 -16.29 -19.56 34.35
CA PRO A 148 -16.54 -18.20 33.88
C PRO A 148 -15.34 -17.27 34.08
N ILE A 149 -15.13 -16.35 33.14
CA ILE A 149 -14.07 -15.32 33.14
C ILE A 149 -14.11 -14.53 34.46
N SER A 150 -15.29 -14.25 35.00
CA SER A 150 -15.49 -13.48 36.24
C SER A 150 -14.78 -14.04 37.45
N LYS A 151 -14.38 -15.35 37.45
CA LYS A 151 -13.62 -15.99 38.54
C LYS A 151 -12.12 -15.81 38.44
N VAL A 152 -11.60 -15.39 37.27
CA VAL A 152 -10.16 -15.32 36.96
C VAL A 152 -9.72 -13.91 36.65
N MET A 153 -10.60 -13.08 36.03
CA MET A 153 -10.29 -11.72 35.60
C MET A 153 -9.87 -10.80 36.75
N THR A 154 -9.00 -9.85 36.47
CA THR A 154 -8.75 -8.71 37.35
C THR A 154 -9.95 -7.77 37.30
N LYS A 155 -10.58 -7.46 38.44
CA LYS A 155 -11.77 -6.62 38.61
C LYS A 155 -11.61 -5.50 39.63
N GLU A 156 -10.63 -5.59 40.51
CA GLU A 156 -10.32 -4.59 41.51
C GLU A 156 -9.12 -3.75 41.06
N ASN A 157 -9.09 -2.48 41.45
CA ASN A 157 -8.01 -1.54 41.12
C ASN A 157 -7.70 -1.45 39.58
N LEU A 158 -8.74 -1.46 38.75
CA LEU A 158 -8.59 -1.28 37.33
C LEU A 158 -8.03 0.14 37.05
N ILE A 159 -6.92 0.17 36.32
CA ILE A 159 -6.33 1.45 35.90
C ILE A 159 -7.06 1.93 34.65
N THR A 160 -7.78 3.04 34.77
CA THR A 160 -8.59 3.63 33.70
C THR A 160 -8.23 5.08 33.47
N VAL A 161 -8.48 5.56 32.28
CA VAL A 161 -8.33 6.98 31.89
C VAL A 161 -9.55 7.46 31.13
N ALA A 162 -9.75 8.76 31.10
CA ALA A 162 -10.83 9.39 30.34
C ALA A 162 -10.53 9.38 28.81
N VAL A 163 -11.59 9.48 28.02
CA VAL A 163 -11.48 9.75 26.58
C VAL A 163 -10.73 11.04 26.34
N GLY A 164 -9.75 11.04 25.45
CA GLY A 164 -8.91 12.22 25.15
C GLY A 164 -7.57 12.24 25.88
N THR A 165 -7.27 11.27 26.76
CA THR A 165 -5.94 11.12 27.36
C THR A 165 -4.87 11.03 26.27
N THR A 166 -3.80 11.81 26.38
CA THR A 166 -2.67 11.77 25.42
C THR A 166 -1.85 10.50 25.60
N LEU A 167 -1.12 10.10 24.55
CA LEU A 167 -0.24 8.91 24.67
C LEU A 167 0.93 9.16 25.62
N GLU A 168 1.38 10.41 25.75
CA GLU A 168 2.43 10.82 26.69
C GLU A 168 1.96 10.68 28.15
N ASP A 169 0.71 11.04 28.44
CA ASP A 169 0.14 10.86 29.78
C ASP A 169 -0.19 9.38 30.04
N ALA A 170 -0.67 8.66 29.01
CA ALA A 170 -0.90 7.22 29.10
C ALA A 170 0.40 6.45 29.41
N GLU A 171 1.53 6.85 28.81
CA GLU A 171 2.86 6.26 29.07
C GLU A 171 3.27 6.41 30.54
N LYS A 172 3.10 7.62 31.11
CA LYS A 172 3.39 7.88 32.53
C LYS A 172 2.56 7.00 33.45
N ILE A 173 1.24 6.90 33.18
CA ILE A 173 0.31 6.11 33.98
C ILE A 173 0.63 4.61 33.86
N LEU A 174 0.91 4.09 32.66
CA LEU A 174 1.33 2.71 32.46
C LEU A 174 2.61 2.37 33.24
N HIS A 175 3.57 3.30 33.23
CA HIS A 175 4.84 3.15 33.94
C HIS A 175 4.66 3.21 35.46
N GLU A 176 3.92 4.20 35.97
CA GLU A 176 3.65 4.38 37.41
C GLU A 176 2.96 3.16 38.01
N HIS A 177 1.92 2.67 37.35
CA HIS A 177 1.13 1.52 37.83
C HIS A 177 1.69 0.16 37.41
N ARG A 178 2.78 0.13 36.61
CA ARG A 178 3.43 -1.10 36.09
C ARG A 178 2.44 -2.04 35.39
N VAL A 179 1.52 -1.45 34.61
CA VAL A 179 0.54 -2.19 33.79
C VAL A 179 0.88 -2.06 32.32
N GLU A 180 0.50 -3.07 31.55
CA GLU A 180 0.75 -3.10 30.08
C GLU A 180 -0.43 -2.56 29.26
N LYS A 181 -1.59 -2.40 29.90
CA LYS A 181 -2.85 -2.04 29.26
C LYS A 181 -3.60 -1.03 30.11
N LEU A 182 -4.06 0.04 29.46
CA LEU A 182 -4.79 1.14 30.07
C LEU A 182 -6.17 1.21 29.42
N LEU A 183 -7.21 1.08 30.24
CA LEU A 183 -8.58 1.05 29.78
C LEU A 183 -9.13 2.49 29.69
N VAL A 184 -9.67 2.85 28.53
CA VAL A 184 -10.25 4.19 28.30
C VAL A 184 -11.76 4.11 28.47
N VAL A 185 -12.31 4.91 29.38
CA VAL A 185 -13.72 4.91 29.72
C VAL A 185 -14.34 6.31 29.59
N ASP A 186 -15.65 6.35 29.37
CA ASP A 186 -16.43 7.60 29.45
C ASP A 186 -16.89 7.88 30.91
N ASP A 187 -17.57 9.01 31.12
CA ASP A 187 -18.08 9.44 32.42
C ASP A 187 -19.10 8.44 33.05
N LYS A 188 -19.68 7.56 32.24
CA LYS A 188 -20.59 6.50 32.67
C LYS A 188 -19.91 5.15 32.87
N TYR A 189 -18.55 5.15 32.80
CA TYR A 189 -17.72 3.94 32.91
C TYR A 189 -17.96 2.91 31.79
N ASN A 190 -18.44 3.37 30.62
CA ASN A 190 -18.49 2.53 29.42
C ASN A 190 -17.10 2.49 28.78
N LEU A 191 -16.67 1.32 28.37
CA LEU A 191 -15.40 1.13 27.68
C LEU A 191 -15.46 1.82 26.30
N LYS A 192 -14.48 2.67 26.01
CA LYS A 192 -14.33 3.41 24.74
C LYS A 192 -13.04 3.05 24.01
N GLY A 193 -12.08 2.51 24.73
CA GLY A 193 -10.82 2.16 24.11
C GLY A 193 -9.86 1.43 25.02
N LEU A 194 -8.73 1.06 24.45
CA LEU A 194 -7.62 0.41 25.12
C LEU A 194 -6.30 0.99 24.59
N ILE A 195 -5.42 1.43 25.47
CA ILE A 195 -4.05 1.85 25.14
C ILE A 195 -3.09 0.80 25.70
N THR A 196 -2.12 0.36 24.91
CA THR A 196 -1.12 -0.62 25.37
C THR A 196 0.30 -0.05 25.26
N VAL A 197 1.22 -0.61 26.06
CA VAL A 197 2.67 -0.30 25.96
C VAL A 197 3.18 -0.54 24.54
N LYS A 198 2.67 -1.58 23.87
CA LYS A 198 3.05 -1.88 22.47
C LYS A 198 2.67 -0.75 21.50
N ASP A 199 1.52 -0.10 21.69
CA ASP A 199 1.08 1.00 20.84
C ASP A 199 1.97 2.23 20.99
N ILE A 200 2.39 2.52 22.22
CA ILE A 200 3.35 3.59 22.53
C ILE A 200 4.73 3.27 21.92
N GLN A 201 5.24 2.06 22.11
CA GLN A 201 6.50 1.62 21.52
C GLN A 201 6.49 1.70 19.99
N LYS A 202 5.39 1.34 19.35
CA LYS A 202 5.23 1.48 17.90
C LYS A 202 5.24 2.94 17.45
N LYS A 203 4.58 3.84 18.19
CA LYS A 203 4.62 5.29 17.89
C LYS A 203 6.05 5.82 17.95
N LEU A 204 6.83 5.42 18.97
CA LEU A 204 8.23 5.80 19.10
C LEU A 204 9.11 5.20 17.99
N LYS A 205 8.85 3.94 17.62
CA LYS A 205 9.60 3.25 16.57
C LYS A 205 9.31 3.78 15.16
N TYR A 206 8.05 4.19 14.91
CA TYR A 206 7.57 4.63 13.60
C TYR A 206 6.93 6.02 13.66
N PRO A 207 7.72 7.08 13.96
CA PRO A 207 7.19 8.44 14.15
C PRO A 207 6.59 9.03 12.86
N HIS A 208 7.01 8.53 11.71
CA HIS A 208 6.56 8.97 10.40
C HIS A 208 5.49 8.08 9.76
N ALA A 209 4.90 7.14 10.52
CA ALA A 209 3.86 6.26 9.99
C ALA A 209 2.69 7.03 9.38
N ALA A 210 2.16 6.54 8.25
CA ALA A 210 0.98 7.11 7.61
C ALA A 210 -0.27 6.69 8.40
N LYS A 211 -0.88 7.63 9.12
CA LYS A 211 -2.01 7.38 10.02
C LYS A 211 -3.24 8.22 9.65
N ASP A 212 -4.41 7.67 9.98
CA ASP A 212 -5.68 8.39 9.92
C ASP A 212 -5.87 9.30 11.16
N SER A 213 -6.98 10.02 11.19
CA SER A 213 -7.33 10.91 12.31
C SER A 213 -7.53 10.20 13.66
N HIS A 214 -7.69 8.88 13.65
CA HIS A 214 -7.82 8.04 14.85
C HIS A 214 -6.49 7.39 15.26
N GLY A 215 -5.38 7.74 14.60
CA GLY A 215 -4.05 7.19 14.88
C GLY A 215 -3.81 5.77 14.36
N ARG A 216 -4.74 5.21 13.53
CA ARG A 216 -4.59 3.90 12.92
C ARG A 216 -3.82 4.03 11.61
N LEU A 217 -3.07 2.99 11.23
CA LEU A 217 -2.41 2.97 9.93
C LEU A 217 -3.42 3.15 8.80
N ARG A 218 -3.03 3.88 7.76
CA ARG A 218 -3.83 4.00 6.55
C ARG A 218 -3.81 2.71 5.78
N ALA A 219 -4.99 2.30 5.31
CA ALA A 219 -5.21 1.10 4.51
C ALA A 219 -5.82 1.45 3.17
N ALA A 220 -5.31 0.84 2.10
CA ALA A 220 -5.85 0.96 0.76
C ALA A 220 -6.13 -0.41 0.16
N ALA A 221 -7.13 -0.52 -0.71
CA ALA A 221 -7.49 -1.76 -1.36
C ALA A 221 -7.92 -1.54 -2.82
N ALA A 222 -7.54 -2.50 -3.68
CA ALA A 222 -7.92 -2.47 -5.09
C ALA A 222 -9.32 -3.05 -5.30
N ILE A 223 -10.05 -2.45 -6.24
CA ILE A 223 -11.31 -2.93 -6.77
C ILE A 223 -11.27 -2.98 -8.30
N GLY A 224 -12.20 -3.69 -8.92
CA GLY A 224 -12.38 -3.72 -10.37
C GLY A 224 -13.19 -2.53 -10.89
N ALA A 225 -13.57 -2.62 -12.16
CA ALA A 225 -14.51 -1.71 -12.82
C ALA A 225 -15.78 -2.44 -13.33
N THR A 226 -15.83 -3.75 -13.14
CA THR A 226 -16.94 -4.63 -13.53
C THR A 226 -17.20 -5.67 -12.45
N GLY A 227 -18.19 -6.52 -12.61
CA GLY A 227 -18.50 -7.59 -11.66
C GLY A 227 -18.89 -7.06 -10.27
N ASP A 228 -18.23 -7.56 -9.24
CA ASP A 228 -18.54 -7.31 -7.83
C ASP A 228 -18.00 -5.97 -7.28
N PHE A 229 -17.43 -5.10 -8.13
CA PHE A 229 -16.65 -3.93 -7.70
C PHE A 229 -17.36 -3.02 -6.69
N LEU A 230 -18.68 -2.81 -6.88
CA LEU A 230 -19.44 -1.91 -6.02
C LEU A 230 -19.77 -2.54 -4.66
N GLU A 231 -20.15 -3.83 -4.65
CA GLU A 231 -20.35 -4.60 -3.42
C GLU A 231 -19.06 -4.69 -2.62
N ARG A 232 -17.95 -5.01 -3.30
CA ARG A 232 -16.60 -5.05 -2.72
C ARG A 232 -16.21 -3.71 -2.12
N ALA A 233 -16.43 -2.60 -2.82
CA ALA A 233 -16.16 -1.25 -2.33
C ALA A 233 -16.97 -0.93 -1.06
N GLN A 234 -18.25 -1.26 -1.03
CA GLN A 234 -19.12 -1.05 0.13
C GLN A 234 -18.71 -1.90 1.33
N GLU A 235 -18.31 -3.15 1.09
CA GLU A 235 -17.84 -4.03 2.17
C GLU A 235 -16.51 -3.52 2.74
N LEU A 236 -15.53 -3.16 1.88
CA LEU A 236 -14.24 -2.58 2.31
C LEU A 236 -14.43 -1.28 3.12
N ALA A 237 -15.45 -0.48 2.79
CA ALA A 237 -15.77 0.73 3.56
C ALA A 237 -16.22 0.40 5.00
N LYS A 238 -16.92 -0.74 5.24
CA LYS A 238 -17.26 -1.21 6.60
C LYS A 238 -16.00 -1.51 7.41
N TYR A 239 -14.96 -2.06 6.80
CA TYR A 239 -13.64 -2.27 7.42
C TYR A 239 -12.82 -0.98 7.56
N LYS A 240 -13.41 0.19 7.24
CA LYS A 240 -12.76 1.51 7.38
C LYS A 240 -11.51 1.67 6.51
N VAL A 241 -11.57 1.17 5.29
CA VAL A 241 -10.54 1.48 4.27
C VAL A 241 -10.46 2.99 4.06
N ASP A 242 -9.27 3.55 3.97
CA ASP A 242 -9.08 5.00 3.76
C ASP A 242 -9.11 5.35 2.27
N LEU A 243 -8.77 4.41 1.40
CA LEU A 243 -8.52 4.64 -0.01
C LEU A 243 -8.88 3.40 -0.82
N LEU A 244 -9.65 3.60 -1.88
CA LEU A 244 -9.93 2.58 -2.89
C LEU A 244 -9.14 2.87 -4.17
N ALA A 245 -8.76 1.81 -4.89
CA ALA A 245 -8.09 1.95 -6.18
C ALA A 245 -8.84 1.13 -7.24
N ILE A 246 -9.47 1.80 -8.22
CA ILE A 246 -9.93 1.12 -9.44
C ILE A 246 -8.70 0.78 -10.26
N ASP A 247 -8.39 -0.51 -10.33
CA ASP A 247 -7.18 -1.02 -10.97
C ASP A 247 -7.53 -1.78 -12.24
N SER A 248 -7.36 -1.12 -13.38
CA SER A 248 -7.61 -1.63 -14.73
C SER A 248 -6.35 -1.53 -15.59
N ALA A 249 -6.19 -2.45 -16.53
CA ALA A 249 -5.11 -2.40 -17.53
C ALA A 249 -5.24 -1.17 -18.45
N HIS A 250 -6.50 -0.74 -18.72
CA HIS A 250 -6.81 0.45 -19.50
C HIS A 250 -7.92 1.26 -18.84
N GLY A 251 -7.52 2.32 -18.10
CA GLY A 251 -8.44 3.17 -17.34
C GLY A 251 -9.30 4.09 -18.22
N HIS A 252 -8.84 4.45 -19.42
CA HIS A 252 -9.57 5.32 -20.36
C HIS A 252 -10.64 4.52 -21.12
N SER A 253 -11.63 4.01 -20.42
CA SER A 253 -12.74 3.23 -20.96
C SER A 253 -14.06 3.60 -20.28
N THR A 254 -15.17 3.48 -21.03
CA THR A 254 -16.52 3.78 -20.51
C THR A 254 -16.83 3.02 -19.22
N ARG A 255 -16.45 1.74 -19.14
CA ARG A 255 -16.67 0.90 -17.95
C ARG A 255 -15.99 1.49 -16.71
N VAL A 256 -14.76 1.97 -16.84
CA VAL A 256 -14.02 2.59 -15.72
C VAL A 256 -14.64 3.94 -15.35
N LEU A 257 -15.03 4.77 -16.34
CA LEU A 257 -15.70 6.06 -16.10
C LEU A 257 -17.03 5.87 -15.35
N ASP A 258 -17.81 4.86 -15.72
CA ASP A 258 -19.07 4.53 -15.04
C ASP A 258 -18.84 3.97 -13.63
N ALA A 259 -17.79 3.15 -13.45
CA ALA A 259 -17.42 2.63 -12.13
C ALA A 259 -17.01 3.77 -11.16
N ILE A 260 -16.25 4.78 -11.64
CA ILE A 260 -15.92 5.97 -10.83
C ILE A 260 -17.20 6.64 -10.31
N LYS A 261 -18.13 6.94 -11.21
CA LYS A 261 -19.40 7.59 -10.86
C LYS A 261 -20.21 6.77 -9.85
N ALA A 262 -20.29 5.44 -10.07
CA ALA A 262 -21.00 4.52 -9.18
C ALA A 262 -20.38 4.49 -7.76
N VAL A 263 -19.04 4.36 -7.66
CA VAL A 263 -18.34 4.34 -6.37
C VAL A 263 -18.49 5.69 -5.66
N LYS A 264 -18.22 6.80 -6.34
CA LYS A 264 -18.33 8.15 -5.74
C LYS A 264 -19.76 8.51 -5.33
N SER A 265 -20.76 8.01 -6.04
CA SER A 265 -22.18 8.18 -5.65
C SER A 265 -22.52 7.44 -4.35
N LYS A 266 -21.95 6.27 -4.10
CA LYS A 266 -22.26 5.42 -2.93
C LYS A 266 -21.32 5.67 -1.74
N LEU A 267 -20.09 6.06 -2.00
CA LEU A 267 -19.01 6.23 -1.02
C LEU A 267 -18.29 7.58 -1.24
N PRO A 268 -18.98 8.72 -1.14
CA PRO A 268 -18.39 10.03 -1.42
C PRO A 268 -17.22 10.37 -0.50
N GLU A 269 -17.19 9.82 0.72
CA GLU A 269 -16.16 10.08 1.75
C GLU A 269 -14.88 9.26 1.54
N VAL A 270 -14.91 8.23 0.68
CA VAL A 270 -13.72 7.41 0.42
C VAL A 270 -12.98 7.95 -0.79
N ASP A 271 -11.70 8.22 -0.63
CA ASP A 271 -10.87 8.67 -1.73
C ASP A 271 -10.64 7.54 -2.75
N LEU A 272 -10.56 7.91 -4.03
CA LEU A 272 -10.52 6.97 -5.14
C LEU A 272 -9.34 7.26 -6.07
N ILE A 273 -8.36 6.35 -6.10
CA ILE A 273 -7.32 6.30 -7.15
C ILE A 273 -7.90 5.55 -8.35
N VAL A 274 -7.63 6.05 -9.55
CA VAL A 274 -8.10 5.38 -10.77
C VAL A 274 -6.98 5.25 -11.79
N GLY A 275 -6.87 4.13 -12.43
CA GLY A 275 -5.91 3.86 -13.51
C GLY A 275 -6.07 2.47 -14.15
N ASN A 276 -5.21 2.18 -15.15
CA ASN A 276 -4.07 3.00 -15.58
C ASN A 276 -4.38 3.77 -16.86
N VAL A 277 -3.82 4.94 -16.97
CA VAL A 277 -3.80 5.76 -18.21
C VAL A 277 -2.35 6.15 -18.56
N ALA A 278 -2.13 6.65 -19.76
CA ALA A 278 -0.81 7.11 -20.20
C ALA A 278 -0.87 8.35 -21.11
N THR A 279 -2.05 8.94 -21.28
CA THR A 279 -2.27 10.07 -22.20
C THR A 279 -2.92 11.24 -21.48
N PHE A 280 -2.76 12.44 -22.05
CA PHE A 280 -3.41 13.65 -21.60
C PHE A 280 -4.94 13.48 -21.52
N ASP A 281 -5.57 13.01 -22.61
CA ASP A 281 -7.03 12.89 -22.69
C ASP A 281 -7.57 11.90 -21.66
N GLY A 282 -6.91 10.73 -21.51
CA GLY A 282 -7.28 9.74 -20.51
C GLY A 282 -7.23 10.30 -19.09
N ALA A 283 -6.18 11.06 -18.75
CA ALA A 283 -6.07 11.71 -17.45
C ALA A 283 -7.16 12.78 -17.24
N CYS A 284 -7.46 13.58 -18.26
CA CYS A 284 -8.55 14.57 -18.21
C CYS A 284 -9.91 13.92 -17.95
N GLU A 285 -10.24 12.82 -18.64
CA GLU A 285 -11.54 12.17 -18.49
C GLU A 285 -11.69 11.51 -17.12
N LEU A 286 -10.66 10.84 -16.59
CA LEU A 286 -10.70 10.29 -15.24
C LEU A 286 -10.87 11.39 -14.18
N ALA A 287 -10.18 12.53 -14.36
CA ALA A 287 -10.31 13.69 -13.47
C ALA A 287 -11.74 14.24 -13.46
N ARG A 288 -12.34 14.42 -14.64
CA ARG A 288 -13.73 14.89 -14.79
C ARG A 288 -14.75 13.91 -14.25
N ALA A 289 -14.47 12.61 -14.32
CA ALA A 289 -15.35 11.57 -13.79
C ALA A 289 -15.37 11.53 -12.25
N GLY A 290 -14.42 12.17 -11.56
CA GLY A 290 -14.38 12.30 -10.10
C GLY A 290 -13.28 11.47 -9.41
N ALA A 291 -12.21 11.07 -10.11
CA ALA A 291 -11.04 10.48 -9.48
C ALA A 291 -10.36 11.49 -8.53
N ASP A 292 -9.89 11.02 -7.36
CA ASP A 292 -9.17 11.84 -6.38
C ASP A 292 -7.64 11.77 -6.61
N ALA A 293 -7.16 10.77 -7.33
CA ALA A 293 -5.81 10.67 -7.89
C ALA A 293 -5.81 9.77 -9.14
N ILE A 294 -4.85 9.98 -10.04
CA ILE A 294 -4.75 9.24 -11.30
C ILE A 294 -3.48 8.41 -11.33
N LYS A 295 -3.62 7.11 -11.59
CA LYS A 295 -2.52 6.17 -11.71
C LYS A 295 -2.10 6.01 -13.17
N VAL A 296 -0.80 6.27 -13.44
CA VAL A 296 -0.24 6.42 -14.78
C VAL A 296 0.78 5.34 -15.06
N GLY A 297 0.59 4.62 -16.17
CA GLY A 297 1.54 3.63 -16.65
C GLY A 297 0.86 2.53 -17.46
N ILE A 298 1.11 2.48 -18.76
CA ILE A 298 0.69 1.41 -19.68
C ILE A 298 1.94 0.70 -20.17
N GLY A 299 2.19 -0.49 -19.61
CA GLY A 299 3.27 -1.38 -19.98
C GLY A 299 4.68 -1.07 -19.47
N PRO A 300 4.95 -0.19 -18.46
CA PRO A 300 6.31 0.06 -17.99
C PRO A 300 6.80 -0.97 -16.96
N GLY A 301 5.92 -1.81 -16.40
CA GLY A 301 6.28 -2.80 -15.38
C GLY A 301 7.24 -3.87 -15.91
N SER A 302 8.20 -4.30 -15.07
CA SER A 302 9.24 -5.28 -15.46
C SER A 302 8.68 -6.66 -15.86
N ILE A 303 7.47 -6.98 -15.45
CA ILE A 303 6.80 -8.26 -15.70
C ILE A 303 5.62 -8.11 -16.68
N CYS A 304 5.42 -6.90 -17.22
CA CYS A 304 4.34 -6.56 -18.13
C CYS A 304 4.76 -6.78 -19.59
N THR A 305 3.92 -7.44 -20.38
CA THR A 305 4.13 -7.67 -21.81
C THR A 305 3.12 -6.93 -22.69
N THR A 306 2.27 -6.07 -22.11
CA THR A 306 1.22 -5.33 -22.82
C THR A 306 1.73 -4.66 -24.10
N ARG A 307 2.85 -3.92 -24.03
CA ARG A 307 3.42 -3.21 -25.20
C ARG A 307 3.84 -4.14 -26.31
N ILE A 308 4.32 -5.33 -25.98
CA ILE A 308 4.74 -6.33 -26.98
C ILE A 308 3.54 -7.06 -27.57
N VAL A 309 2.58 -7.43 -26.71
CA VAL A 309 1.40 -8.22 -27.10
C VAL A 309 0.40 -7.37 -27.89
N THR A 310 0.18 -6.12 -27.46
CA THR A 310 -0.87 -5.25 -28.02
C THR A 310 -0.34 -4.17 -28.97
N GLY A 311 0.95 -3.86 -28.91
CA GLY A 311 1.55 -2.71 -29.60
C GLY A 311 1.18 -1.35 -29.00
N ALA A 312 0.44 -1.31 -27.88
CA ALA A 312 -0.02 -0.09 -27.22
C ALA A 312 0.79 0.23 -25.97
N GLY A 313 1.10 1.51 -25.73
CA GLY A 313 1.79 1.97 -24.52
C GLY A 313 2.47 3.32 -24.75
N VAL A 314 2.91 3.94 -23.64
CA VAL A 314 3.67 5.21 -23.68
C VAL A 314 4.85 5.11 -22.72
N PRO A 315 6.08 5.51 -23.12
CA PRO A 315 7.24 5.63 -22.23
C PRO A 315 6.94 6.50 -21.00
N GLN A 316 7.44 6.07 -19.83
CA GLN A 316 6.86 6.47 -18.55
C GLN A 316 7.04 7.96 -18.19
N ILE A 317 8.19 8.56 -18.50
CA ILE A 317 8.42 10.01 -18.23
C ILE A 317 7.42 10.85 -19.04
N THR A 318 7.24 10.53 -20.33
CA THR A 318 6.25 11.22 -21.17
C THR A 318 4.83 11.01 -20.65
N ALA A 319 4.46 9.78 -20.27
CA ALA A 319 3.14 9.49 -19.73
C ALA A 319 2.83 10.30 -18.45
N ILE A 320 3.81 10.39 -17.52
CA ILE A 320 3.68 11.18 -16.29
C ILE A 320 3.50 12.67 -16.63
N ALA A 321 4.35 13.22 -17.50
CA ALA A 321 4.31 14.64 -17.87
C ALA A 321 2.99 15.03 -18.55
N GLU A 322 2.49 14.19 -19.46
CA GLU A 322 1.20 14.40 -20.13
C GLU A 322 0.01 14.33 -19.17
N ALA A 323 0.01 13.35 -18.27
CA ALA A 323 -1.03 13.24 -17.25
C ALA A 323 -0.98 14.41 -16.24
N TYR A 324 0.20 14.84 -15.82
CA TYR A 324 0.36 16.01 -14.98
C TYR A 324 -0.14 17.29 -15.68
N ARG A 325 0.20 17.48 -16.95
CA ARG A 325 -0.29 18.60 -17.76
C ARG A 325 -1.82 18.65 -17.82
N ALA A 326 -2.46 17.47 -17.84
CA ALA A 326 -3.92 17.34 -17.86
C ALA A 326 -4.59 17.69 -16.52
N THR A 327 -3.88 17.51 -15.38
CA THR A 327 -4.50 17.60 -14.04
C THR A 327 -3.97 18.76 -13.20
N LYS A 328 -2.90 19.45 -13.58
CA LYS A 328 -2.26 20.50 -12.79
C LYS A 328 -3.24 21.59 -12.31
N ASP A 329 -4.18 21.99 -13.17
CA ASP A 329 -5.12 23.07 -12.88
C ASP A 329 -6.27 22.60 -11.96
N SER A 330 -6.57 21.30 -11.93
CA SER A 330 -7.55 20.69 -11.04
C SER A 330 -6.94 20.26 -9.69
N GLY A 331 -5.61 20.28 -9.57
CA GLY A 331 -4.90 19.84 -8.37
C GLY A 331 -5.02 18.34 -8.07
N ILE A 332 -5.41 17.51 -9.04
CA ILE A 332 -5.52 16.05 -8.88
C ILE A 332 -4.12 15.43 -9.02
N PRO A 333 -3.62 14.73 -7.99
CA PRO A 333 -2.29 14.13 -8.00
C PRO A 333 -2.14 12.99 -9.00
N ILE A 334 -0.91 12.81 -9.49
CA ILE A 334 -0.51 11.73 -10.40
C ILE A 334 0.34 10.72 -9.65
N ILE A 335 0.09 9.44 -9.84
CA ILE A 335 0.86 8.32 -9.30
C ILE A 335 1.57 7.63 -10.46
N ALA A 336 2.89 7.60 -10.43
CA ALA A 336 3.69 6.91 -11.44
C ALA A 336 3.76 5.41 -11.11
N ASP A 337 3.10 4.58 -11.91
CA ASP A 337 3.01 3.14 -11.69
C ASP A 337 3.86 2.37 -12.71
N GLY A 338 4.92 1.72 -12.21
CA GLY A 338 5.82 0.87 -12.96
C GLY A 338 7.06 1.56 -13.52
N GLY A 339 8.06 0.74 -13.85
CA GLY A 339 9.32 1.18 -14.45
C GLY A 339 10.39 1.65 -13.45
N ILE A 340 10.10 1.69 -12.15
CA ILE A 340 11.05 2.08 -11.09
C ILE A 340 12.01 0.93 -10.83
N LYS A 341 13.29 1.14 -11.14
CA LYS A 341 14.40 0.21 -10.91
C LYS A 341 15.35 0.69 -9.81
N TYR A 342 15.55 2.00 -9.73
CA TYR A 342 16.48 2.64 -8.83
C TYR A 342 15.82 3.85 -8.12
N SER A 343 16.42 4.29 -7.02
CA SER A 343 15.95 5.49 -6.30
C SER A 343 15.99 6.77 -7.16
N GLY A 344 16.91 6.86 -8.11
CA GLY A 344 16.96 7.96 -9.07
C GLY A 344 15.72 8.07 -9.95
N ASP A 345 15.07 6.94 -10.27
CA ASP A 345 13.84 6.94 -11.06
C ASP A 345 12.67 7.58 -10.28
N ILE A 346 12.65 7.41 -8.94
CA ILE A 346 11.70 8.10 -8.07
C ILE A 346 11.88 9.61 -8.19
N THR A 347 13.12 10.09 -8.11
CA THR A 347 13.42 11.53 -8.24
C THR A 347 12.97 12.06 -9.61
N LYS A 348 13.23 11.32 -10.69
CA LYS A 348 12.81 11.68 -12.06
C LYS A 348 11.28 11.67 -12.20
N ALA A 349 10.58 10.67 -11.63
CA ALA A 349 9.13 10.59 -11.67
C ALA A 349 8.46 11.79 -10.99
N LEU A 350 8.95 12.16 -9.79
CA LEU A 350 8.45 13.31 -9.03
C LEU A 350 8.75 14.63 -9.75
N ALA A 351 9.93 14.77 -10.33
CA ALA A 351 10.30 15.93 -11.16
C ALA A 351 9.45 16.05 -12.43
N ALA A 352 8.99 14.93 -13.00
CA ALA A 352 8.11 14.93 -14.18
C ALA A 352 6.63 15.23 -13.85
N GLY A 353 6.25 15.32 -12.56
CA GLY A 353 4.91 15.68 -12.13
C GLY A 353 4.17 14.63 -11.32
N ALA A 354 4.77 13.48 -11.02
CA ALA A 354 4.16 12.53 -10.11
C ALA A 354 4.19 13.05 -8.66
N ALA A 355 3.12 12.80 -7.92
CA ALA A 355 3.07 13.03 -6.47
C ALA A 355 3.63 11.84 -5.69
N ALA A 356 3.49 10.62 -6.23
CA ALA A 356 4.01 9.40 -5.63
C ALA A 356 4.35 8.37 -6.71
N VAL A 357 5.13 7.35 -6.33
CA VAL A 357 5.47 6.21 -7.19
C VAL A 357 4.88 4.93 -6.63
N MET A 358 4.39 4.05 -7.52
CA MET A 358 3.95 2.71 -7.16
C MET A 358 5.02 1.69 -7.54
N ILE A 359 5.35 0.82 -6.60
CA ILE A 359 6.47 -0.12 -6.70
C ILE A 359 5.96 -1.56 -6.58
N GLY A 360 6.27 -2.39 -7.59
CA GLY A 360 5.98 -3.81 -7.62
C GLY A 360 7.24 -4.66 -7.41
N SER A 361 8.10 -4.75 -8.43
CA SER A 361 9.23 -5.69 -8.49
C SER A 361 10.22 -5.57 -7.33
N LEU A 362 10.58 -4.34 -6.92
CA LEU A 362 11.53 -4.13 -5.83
C LEU A 362 10.97 -4.57 -4.46
N PHE A 363 9.63 -4.55 -4.30
CA PHE A 363 8.97 -5.01 -3.08
C PHE A 363 8.60 -6.49 -3.12
N ALA A 364 8.38 -7.06 -4.30
CA ALA A 364 8.09 -8.49 -4.45
C ALA A 364 9.18 -9.39 -3.84
N GLY A 365 10.45 -8.94 -3.82
CA GLY A 365 11.58 -9.66 -3.24
C GLY A 365 11.72 -9.55 -1.72
N THR A 366 10.84 -8.83 -1.03
CA THR A 366 10.99 -8.57 0.42
C THR A 366 10.26 -9.59 1.29
N ASP A 367 10.61 -9.62 2.59
CA ASP A 367 10.00 -10.53 3.58
C ASP A 367 8.48 -10.41 3.65
N GLU A 368 7.99 -9.17 3.54
CA GLU A 368 6.59 -8.83 3.78
C GLU A 368 5.68 -9.10 2.57
N SER A 369 6.26 -9.38 1.38
CA SER A 369 5.47 -9.76 0.21
C SER A 369 4.93 -11.19 0.33
N PRO A 370 3.75 -11.50 -0.23
CA PRO A 370 3.14 -12.82 -0.10
C PRO A 370 3.77 -13.89 -1.03
N GLY A 371 4.62 -13.50 -1.99
CA GLY A 371 5.28 -14.43 -2.90
C GLY A 371 6.13 -15.49 -2.18
N GLU A 372 6.15 -16.71 -2.71
CA GLU A 372 6.89 -17.84 -2.14
C GLU A 372 8.41 -17.65 -2.24
N LEU A 373 9.13 -18.13 -1.22
CA LEU A 373 10.59 -18.22 -1.24
C LEU A 373 11.04 -19.38 -2.13
N ILE A 374 11.95 -19.10 -3.04
CA ILE A 374 12.51 -20.05 -4.01
C ILE A 374 14.03 -20.10 -3.84
N LEU A 375 14.57 -21.27 -3.52
CA LEU A 375 16.01 -21.49 -3.54
C LEU A 375 16.41 -21.97 -4.95
N TYR A 376 17.29 -21.22 -5.61
CA TYR A 376 17.76 -21.55 -6.96
C TYR A 376 19.24 -21.22 -7.11
N GLN A 377 20.04 -22.19 -7.55
CA GLN A 377 21.49 -22.06 -7.72
C GLN A 377 22.22 -21.45 -6.51
N GLY A 378 21.83 -21.87 -5.30
CA GLY A 378 22.43 -21.39 -4.05
C GLY A 378 22.03 -19.96 -3.64
N ARG A 379 21.11 -19.31 -4.36
CA ARG A 379 20.56 -17.99 -4.04
C ARG A 379 19.08 -18.05 -3.74
N THR A 380 18.63 -17.16 -2.86
CA THR A 380 17.22 -17.07 -2.51
C THR A 380 16.53 -16.03 -3.40
N PHE A 381 15.36 -16.41 -3.90
CA PHE A 381 14.46 -15.60 -4.70
C PHE A 381 13.06 -15.63 -4.10
N LYS A 382 12.19 -14.72 -4.56
CA LYS A 382 10.75 -14.80 -4.33
C LYS A 382 10.00 -14.87 -5.64
N SER A 383 8.87 -15.60 -5.65
CA SER A 383 7.98 -15.64 -6.80
C SER A 383 7.39 -14.25 -7.05
N TYR A 384 7.32 -13.87 -8.30
CA TYR A 384 6.75 -12.61 -8.76
C TYR A 384 6.03 -12.82 -10.08
N ARG A 385 4.77 -12.37 -10.17
CA ARG A 385 3.99 -12.48 -11.40
C ARG A 385 3.22 -11.21 -11.74
N GLY A 386 3.07 -10.97 -13.03
CA GLY A 386 2.21 -9.91 -13.55
C GLY A 386 0.74 -10.25 -13.35
N MET A 387 -0.09 -9.25 -13.10
CA MET A 387 -1.55 -9.44 -12.99
C MET A 387 -2.18 -9.92 -14.31
N GLY A 388 -1.50 -9.72 -15.45
CA GLY A 388 -1.87 -10.27 -16.76
C GLY A 388 -1.23 -11.62 -17.08
N SER A 389 -0.56 -12.29 -16.14
CA SER A 389 -0.07 -13.66 -16.34
C SER A 389 -1.22 -14.67 -16.28
N LEU A 390 -1.05 -15.84 -16.92
CA LEU A 390 -2.07 -16.87 -16.94
C LEU A 390 -2.49 -17.29 -15.52
N GLY A 391 -1.54 -17.49 -14.61
CA GLY A 391 -1.84 -17.89 -13.24
C GLY A 391 -2.58 -16.80 -12.45
N ALA A 392 -2.26 -15.51 -12.64
CA ALA A 392 -3.00 -14.43 -12.01
C ALA A 392 -4.40 -14.28 -12.61
N MET A 393 -4.54 -14.40 -13.92
CA MET A 393 -5.83 -14.34 -14.62
C MET A 393 -6.77 -15.47 -14.21
N ALA A 394 -6.24 -16.68 -14.00
CA ALA A 394 -7.00 -17.80 -13.47
C ALA A 394 -7.55 -17.57 -12.06
N GLN A 395 -6.88 -16.74 -11.26
CA GLN A 395 -7.27 -16.39 -9.89
C GLN A 395 -8.11 -15.12 -9.77
N GLY A 396 -8.62 -14.57 -10.90
CA GLY A 396 -9.56 -13.45 -10.90
C GLY A 396 -9.07 -12.16 -11.54
N SER A 397 -7.79 -12.03 -11.92
CA SER A 397 -7.29 -10.80 -12.55
C SER A 397 -7.65 -10.65 -14.03
N SER A 398 -8.27 -11.65 -14.68
CA SER A 398 -8.76 -11.57 -16.06
C SER A 398 -9.71 -10.38 -16.29
N GLU A 399 -10.50 -10.02 -15.29
CA GLU A 399 -11.38 -8.87 -15.29
C GLU A 399 -10.64 -7.53 -15.48
N ARG A 400 -9.42 -7.40 -14.94
CA ARG A 400 -8.55 -6.23 -15.14
C ARG A 400 -8.27 -5.95 -16.62
N TYR A 401 -8.25 -7.00 -17.43
CA TYR A 401 -7.97 -7.00 -18.87
C TYR A 401 -9.25 -7.12 -19.72
N PHE A 402 -10.43 -7.04 -19.09
CA PHE A 402 -11.74 -7.22 -19.73
C PHE A 402 -11.88 -8.55 -20.51
N GLN A 403 -11.18 -9.59 -20.05
CA GLN A 403 -11.17 -10.92 -20.65
C GLN A 403 -12.06 -11.91 -19.87
N ASN A 404 -13.04 -11.44 -19.10
CA ASN A 404 -14.04 -12.31 -18.49
C ASN A 404 -14.95 -12.84 -19.58
N THR A 405 -15.06 -14.16 -19.67
CA THR A 405 -16.11 -14.81 -20.42
C THR A 405 -17.39 -14.78 -19.57
N ASP A 406 -18.20 -13.73 -19.72
CA ASP A 406 -19.52 -13.66 -19.11
C ASP A 406 -20.35 -14.85 -19.62
N GLY A 407 -20.79 -15.72 -18.72
CA GLY A 407 -21.87 -16.64 -18.99
C GLY A 407 -21.68 -18.14 -18.76
N ASP A 408 -20.53 -18.62 -18.34
CA ASP A 408 -20.35 -20.07 -18.14
C ASP A 408 -19.99 -20.43 -16.69
N SER A 409 -21.07 -20.62 -15.87
CA SER A 409 -20.98 -21.11 -14.49
C SER A 409 -20.92 -22.63 -14.39
N SER A 410 -20.45 -23.34 -15.44
CA SER A 410 -20.34 -24.80 -15.42
C SER A 410 -19.02 -25.25 -14.81
N THR A 411 -19.11 -26.01 -13.73
CA THR A 411 -18.02 -26.53 -12.89
C THR A 411 -17.54 -27.91 -13.35
N ALA A 412 -17.22 -28.11 -14.64
CA ALA A 412 -16.70 -29.38 -15.13
C ALA A 412 -15.17 -29.33 -15.29
N ILE A 413 -14.47 -30.27 -14.68
CA ILE A 413 -13.00 -30.38 -14.62
C ILE A 413 -12.29 -30.38 -16.00
N GLY A 414 -13.02 -30.61 -17.10
CA GLY A 414 -12.48 -30.54 -18.48
C GLY A 414 -12.55 -29.14 -19.12
N GLU A 415 -13.27 -28.18 -18.55
CA GLU A 415 -13.48 -26.85 -19.13
C GLU A 415 -12.47 -25.80 -18.65
N GLU A 416 -11.82 -26.02 -17.51
CA GLU A 416 -10.81 -25.10 -16.96
C GLU A 416 -9.59 -25.01 -17.88
N SER A 417 -9.13 -26.13 -18.42
CA SER A 417 -8.04 -26.18 -19.43
C SER A 417 -8.44 -25.46 -20.73
N ASN A 418 -9.70 -25.51 -21.11
CA ASN A 418 -10.21 -24.87 -22.32
C ASN A 418 -10.46 -23.36 -22.12
N ARG A 419 -10.77 -22.92 -20.89
CA ARG A 419 -10.86 -21.50 -20.51
C ARG A 419 -9.50 -20.82 -20.50
N LEU A 420 -8.49 -21.43 -19.91
CA LEU A 420 -7.12 -20.89 -19.88
C LEU A 420 -6.55 -20.73 -21.30
N GLY A 421 -6.87 -21.64 -22.23
CA GLY A 421 -6.43 -21.55 -23.63
C GLY A 421 -7.06 -20.41 -24.44
N LYS A 422 -8.13 -19.77 -23.92
CA LYS A 422 -8.78 -18.62 -24.57
C LYS A 422 -8.26 -17.26 -24.06
N LEU A 423 -7.51 -17.22 -22.95
CA LEU A 423 -6.95 -15.98 -22.40
C LEU A 423 -5.72 -15.55 -23.20
N VAL A 424 -5.60 -14.24 -23.41
CA VAL A 424 -4.40 -13.61 -24.00
C VAL A 424 -3.61 -12.93 -22.90
N PRO A 425 -2.51 -13.52 -22.40
CA PRO A 425 -1.75 -12.95 -21.30
C PRO A 425 -0.98 -11.70 -21.73
N GLU A 426 -1.01 -10.69 -20.87
CA GLU A 426 -0.25 -9.44 -20.99
C GLU A 426 0.80 -9.31 -19.88
N GLY A 427 1.23 -10.41 -19.31
CA GLY A 427 2.24 -10.49 -18.26
C GLY A 427 2.82 -11.88 -18.14
N ILE A 428 3.97 -11.97 -17.51
CA ILE A 428 4.69 -13.23 -17.27
C ILE A 428 4.75 -13.57 -15.79
N GLU A 429 5.13 -14.80 -15.50
CA GLU A 429 5.51 -15.29 -14.17
C GLU A 429 7.02 -15.46 -14.10
N GLY A 430 7.61 -15.07 -12.99
CA GLY A 430 9.03 -15.10 -12.80
C GLY A 430 9.42 -15.11 -11.33
N ARG A 431 10.66 -14.79 -11.06
CA ARG A 431 11.21 -14.64 -9.71
C ARG A 431 12.09 -13.40 -9.64
N VAL A 432 12.14 -12.79 -8.48
CA VAL A 432 13.03 -11.66 -8.17
C VAL A 432 14.00 -12.02 -7.06
N PRO A 433 15.20 -11.45 -7.02
CA PRO A 433 16.13 -11.67 -5.91
C PRO A 433 15.50 -11.30 -4.56
N TYR A 434 15.74 -12.14 -3.55
CA TYR A 434 15.36 -11.83 -2.18
C TYR A 434 16.17 -10.65 -1.64
N ARG A 435 15.49 -9.71 -0.97
CA ARG A 435 16.04 -8.42 -0.53
C ARG A 435 15.93 -8.16 0.97
N GLY A 436 15.48 -9.14 1.78
CA GLY A 436 15.23 -8.92 3.21
C GLY A 436 14.01 -8.02 3.46
N SER A 437 14.03 -7.22 4.53
CA SER A 437 12.87 -6.42 4.90
C SER A 437 12.59 -5.26 3.94
N VAL A 438 11.31 -4.97 3.71
CA VAL A 438 10.88 -3.82 2.90
C VAL A 438 11.32 -2.49 3.52
N SER A 439 11.43 -2.42 4.84
CA SER A 439 11.89 -1.22 5.57
C SER A 439 13.31 -0.83 5.14
N SER A 440 14.22 -1.80 4.97
CA SER A 440 15.57 -1.55 4.45
C SER A 440 15.54 -1.04 3.01
N SER A 441 14.72 -1.64 2.16
CA SER A 441 14.53 -1.20 0.77
C SER A 441 13.99 0.23 0.70
N ILE A 442 12.96 0.56 1.48
CA ILE A 442 12.39 1.92 1.55
C ILE A 442 13.43 2.93 2.05
N HIS A 443 14.22 2.56 3.06
CA HIS A 443 15.29 3.43 3.56
C HIS A 443 16.27 3.82 2.46
N GLN A 444 16.73 2.86 1.65
CA GLN A 444 17.63 3.12 0.52
C GLN A 444 16.96 3.99 -0.56
N MET A 445 15.70 3.71 -0.89
CA MET A 445 14.96 4.48 -1.90
C MET A 445 14.73 5.93 -1.47
N VAL A 446 14.31 6.16 -0.23
CA VAL A 446 14.09 7.51 0.32
C VAL A 446 15.43 8.23 0.49
N GLY A 447 16.48 7.53 0.89
CA GLY A 447 17.83 8.07 0.97
C GLY A 447 18.34 8.56 -0.39
N GLY A 448 18.17 7.75 -1.44
CA GLY A 448 18.51 8.14 -2.81
C GLY A 448 17.67 9.32 -3.34
N LEU A 449 16.35 9.34 -3.05
CA LEU A 449 15.51 10.49 -3.36
C LEU A 449 16.02 11.77 -2.69
N ARG A 450 16.32 11.72 -1.39
CA ARG A 450 16.85 12.87 -0.64
C ARG A 450 18.18 13.36 -1.20
N SER A 451 19.06 12.44 -1.61
CA SER A 451 20.31 12.80 -2.30
C SER A 451 20.04 13.49 -3.62
N GLY A 452 19.12 12.97 -4.45
CA GLY A 452 18.68 13.60 -5.71
C GLY A 452 18.11 15.00 -5.49
N MET A 453 17.28 15.18 -4.46
CA MET A 453 16.76 16.50 -4.05
C MET A 453 17.91 17.44 -3.69
N GLY A 454 18.90 16.97 -2.94
CA GLY A 454 20.10 17.72 -2.59
C GLY A 454 20.88 18.18 -3.82
N TYR A 455 21.17 17.29 -4.78
CA TYR A 455 21.85 17.65 -6.05
C TYR A 455 21.07 18.67 -6.87
N CYS A 456 19.76 18.65 -6.82
CA CYS A 456 18.90 19.59 -7.54
C CYS A 456 18.59 20.90 -6.79
N GLY A 457 19.07 21.05 -5.55
CA GLY A 457 18.77 22.22 -4.72
C GLY A 457 17.32 22.35 -4.30
N CYS A 458 16.63 21.21 -4.09
CA CYS A 458 15.20 21.14 -3.79
C CYS A 458 14.97 20.63 -2.37
N GLY A 459 14.39 21.46 -1.50
CA GLY A 459 14.08 21.11 -0.12
C GLY A 459 12.79 20.30 0.05
N SER A 460 11.93 20.26 -0.98
CA SER A 460 10.63 19.60 -0.96
C SER A 460 10.26 19.01 -2.33
N ILE A 461 9.28 18.10 -2.37
CA ILE A 461 8.79 17.49 -3.62
C ILE A 461 8.21 18.52 -4.59
N PRO A 462 7.39 19.52 -4.15
CA PRO A 462 6.94 20.57 -5.07
C PRO A 462 8.08 21.35 -5.73
N GLU A 463 9.21 21.51 -5.05
CA GLU A 463 10.38 22.18 -5.62
C GLU A 463 11.05 21.35 -6.71
N LEU A 464 11.06 20.01 -6.61
CA LEU A 464 11.55 19.15 -7.69
C LEU A 464 10.81 19.43 -9.00
N LEU A 465 9.49 19.50 -8.94
CA LEU A 465 8.66 19.80 -10.09
C LEU A 465 8.91 21.19 -10.68
N GLN A 466 9.12 22.19 -9.82
CA GLN A 466 9.21 23.59 -10.24
C GLN A 466 10.62 24.01 -10.70
N LYS A 467 11.67 23.48 -10.06
CA LYS A 467 13.05 23.97 -10.21
C LYS A 467 13.93 23.10 -11.10
N THR A 468 13.58 21.80 -11.26
CA THR A 468 14.46 20.88 -11.98
C THR A 468 14.31 21.00 -13.51
N ARG A 469 15.36 20.61 -14.20
CA ARG A 469 15.38 20.53 -15.65
C ARG A 469 15.92 19.17 -16.07
N PHE A 470 15.27 18.58 -17.05
CA PHE A 470 15.72 17.34 -17.66
C PHE A 470 16.70 17.60 -18.79
N VAL A 471 17.65 16.68 -18.94
CA VAL A 471 18.48 16.55 -20.13
C VAL A 471 18.27 15.14 -20.69
N ARG A 472 18.13 15.04 -22.02
CA ARG A 472 18.12 13.76 -22.70
C ARG A 472 19.53 13.23 -22.82
N ILE A 473 19.73 11.93 -22.59
CA ILE A 473 21.02 11.25 -22.74
C ILE A 473 20.96 10.22 -23.88
N SER A 474 22.14 9.89 -24.41
CA SER A 474 22.28 8.80 -25.39
C SER A 474 22.44 7.44 -24.70
N GLY A 475 22.37 6.35 -25.47
CA GLY A 475 22.70 5.02 -24.93
C GLY A 475 24.15 4.92 -24.40
N ALA A 476 25.08 5.73 -24.92
CA ALA A 476 26.43 5.85 -24.36
C ALA A 476 26.40 6.53 -22.97
N GLY A 477 25.62 7.62 -22.81
CA GLY A 477 25.46 8.28 -21.53
C GLY A 477 24.73 7.40 -20.49
N LEU A 478 23.80 6.54 -20.92
CA LEU A 478 23.20 5.55 -20.03
C LEU A 478 24.25 4.53 -19.54
N ARG A 479 25.11 4.02 -20.42
CA ARG A 479 26.20 3.11 -20.05
C ARG A 479 27.17 3.77 -19.08
N GLU A 480 27.55 5.03 -19.33
CA GLU A 480 28.40 5.83 -18.43
C GLU A 480 27.76 6.02 -17.04
N SER A 481 26.43 6.06 -16.95
CA SER A 481 25.69 6.21 -15.68
C SER A 481 25.72 4.95 -14.81
N HIS A 482 25.98 3.79 -15.39
CA HIS A 482 26.15 2.53 -14.68
C HIS A 482 27.64 2.28 -14.37
N VAL A 483 27.88 1.40 -13.39
CA VAL A 483 29.26 0.93 -13.12
C VAL A 483 29.82 0.28 -14.37
N HIS A 484 30.99 0.73 -14.82
CA HIS A 484 31.66 0.25 -16.03
C HIS A 484 33.18 0.17 -15.80
N ASP A 485 33.83 -0.66 -16.59
CA ASP A 485 35.30 -0.85 -16.60
C ASP A 485 35.92 -1.31 -15.26
N VAL A 486 35.11 -1.89 -14.37
CA VAL A 486 35.54 -2.45 -13.08
C VAL A 486 34.81 -3.77 -12.81
N THR A 487 35.45 -4.67 -12.07
CA THR A 487 34.79 -5.87 -11.53
C THR A 487 34.22 -5.56 -10.15
N VAL A 488 32.92 -5.70 -9.98
CA VAL A 488 32.26 -5.48 -8.69
C VAL A 488 32.63 -6.61 -7.74
N THR A 489 33.32 -6.30 -6.64
CA THR A 489 33.68 -7.26 -5.59
C THR A 489 32.70 -7.27 -4.43
N ARG A 490 31.92 -6.18 -4.26
CA ARG A 490 30.87 -6.05 -3.26
C ARG A 490 29.76 -5.14 -3.79
N GLU A 491 28.56 -5.65 -3.86
CA GLU A 491 27.38 -4.87 -4.26
C GLU A 491 27.01 -3.84 -3.19
N ALA A 492 26.50 -2.69 -3.63
CA ALA A 492 25.89 -1.70 -2.74
C ALA A 492 24.43 -2.09 -2.44
N PRO A 493 23.87 -1.73 -1.26
CA PRO A 493 22.49 -2.08 -0.91
C PRO A 493 21.42 -1.52 -1.88
N ASN A 494 21.78 -0.47 -2.62
CA ASN A 494 20.90 0.26 -3.54
C ASN A 494 21.31 0.11 -5.01
N TYR A 495 22.32 -0.71 -5.31
CA TYR A 495 22.77 -0.99 -6.66
C TYR A 495 23.22 -2.45 -6.77
N ALA A 496 22.51 -3.22 -7.60
CA ALA A 496 22.90 -4.59 -7.96
C ALA A 496 23.31 -4.64 -9.44
N VAL A 497 24.28 -5.46 -9.76
CA VAL A 497 24.67 -5.75 -11.15
C VAL A 497 23.69 -6.83 -11.66
N GLU A 498 23.00 -6.56 -12.76
CA GLU A 498 22.09 -7.52 -13.44
C GLU A 498 22.86 -8.63 -14.15
#